data_f76bfef88641c05a3344e73092b5b6a8
#
_entry.id   f76bfef88641c05a3344e73092b5b6a8
#
_cell.length_a   1.000
_cell.length_b   1.000
_cell.length_c   1.000
_cell.angle_alpha   90.00
_cell.angle_beta   90.00
_cell.angle_gamma   90.00
#
_symmetry.space_group_name_H-M   'P 1'
#
loop_
_entity.id
_entity.type
_entity.pdbx_description
1 polymer ?
#
loop_
_entity_poly.entity_id
_entity_poly.type
_entity_poly.pdbx_seq_one_letter_code
_entity_poly.pdbx_strand_id
1 'polypeptide(L)'
;MELAKIKACICEGAAEAAIIDVLLDNDLLIFQREEMLDEGVIRCRDGKTFETRYLRKGFNELISVIRILDSRRENFKLSKAYESKVDVINVITAPEIEMLIIFNEDKYNEFKKSGKKPSIFCKENLKMSSVKSYDFVKEYFENPEILVQAIKKYNEISKIRKGEYTLLDILK
;
A
#
# COMPACT_ATOMS: atom_id res chain seq x y z
N MET A 1 3.30 -6.57 14.60
CA MET A 1 2.62 -5.24 14.61
C MET A 1 1.28 -5.39 15.28
N GLU A 2 0.95 -4.57 16.25
CA GLU A 2 -0.35 -4.60 16.92
C GLU A 2 -1.25 -3.53 16.30
N LEU A 3 -2.44 -3.90 15.84
CA LEU A 3 -3.41 -2.99 15.22
C LEU A 3 -4.61 -2.77 16.13
N ALA A 4 -5.15 -1.54 16.13
CA ALA A 4 -6.41 -1.22 16.78
C ALA A 4 -7.56 -2.04 16.17
N LYS A 5 -8.70 -2.15 16.90
CA LYS A 5 -9.89 -2.87 16.42
C LYS A 5 -10.39 -2.34 15.08
N ILE A 6 -10.35 -1.01 14.89
CA ILE A 6 -10.77 -0.36 13.66
C ILE A 6 -9.54 0.06 12.87
N LYS A 7 -9.53 -0.23 11.57
CA LYS A 7 -8.48 0.10 10.63
C LYS A 7 -8.98 1.07 9.56
N ALA A 8 -8.09 1.89 9.06
CA ALA A 8 -8.29 2.68 7.85
C ALA A 8 -7.10 2.41 6.92
N CYS A 9 -7.31 1.82 5.77
CA CYS A 9 -6.25 1.62 4.79
C CYS A 9 -6.32 2.74 3.75
N ILE A 10 -5.26 3.52 3.66
CA ILE A 10 -5.17 4.68 2.76
C ILE A 10 -4.18 4.38 1.66
N CYS A 11 -4.64 4.46 0.40
CA CYS A 11 -3.82 4.40 -0.80
C CYS A 11 -3.97 5.67 -1.60
N GLU A 12 -2.87 6.18 -2.17
CA GLU A 12 -2.90 7.39 -2.99
C GLU A 12 -3.22 7.07 -4.46
N GLY A 13 -2.66 5.98 -4.97
CA GLY A 13 -2.80 5.54 -6.34
C GLY A 13 -3.81 4.41 -6.54
N ALA A 14 -4.17 4.19 -7.80
CA ALA A 14 -5.09 3.12 -8.17
C ALA A 14 -4.41 1.74 -8.15
N ALA A 15 -3.12 1.68 -8.47
CA ALA A 15 -2.35 0.44 -8.42
C ALA A 15 -2.20 -0.08 -6.99
N GLU A 16 -1.88 0.81 -6.03
CA GLU A 16 -1.81 0.46 -4.61
C GLU A 16 -3.15 -0.05 -4.09
N ALA A 17 -4.26 0.63 -4.46
CA ALA A 17 -5.59 0.20 -4.09
C ALA A 17 -5.92 -1.19 -4.64
N ALA A 18 -5.57 -1.48 -5.90
CA ALA A 18 -5.78 -2.79 -6.50
C ALA A 18 -5.00 -3.90 -5.78
N ILE A 19 -3.72 -3.63 -5.43
CA ILE A 19 -2.90 -4.59 -4.66
C ILE A 19 -3.54 -4.91 -3.31
N ILE A 20 -3.95 -3.87 -2.56
CA ILE A 20 -4.59 -4.08 -1.25
C ILE A 20 -5.92 -4.82 -1.41
N ASP A 21 -6.72 -4.51 -2.43
CA ASP A 21 -7.99 -5.20 -2.67
C ASP A 21 -7.78 -6.68 -3.08
N VAL A 22 -6.76 -7.01 -3.87
CA VAL A 22 -6.41 -8.41 -4.15
C VAL A 22 -6.05 -9.16 -2.86
N LEU A 23 -5.25 -8.55 -1.97
CA LEU A 23 -4.85 -9.16 -0.71
C LEU A 23 -6.04 -9.31 0.25
N LEU A 24 -6.94 -8.33 0.33
CA LEU A 24 -8.16 -8.38 1.15
C LEU A 24 -9.15 -9.44 0.63
N ASP A 25 -9.41 -9.45 -0.68
CA ASP A 25 -10.35 -10.39 -1.31
C ASP A 25 -9.94 -11.87 -1.13
N ASN A 26 -8.66 -12.11 -0.88
CA ASN A 26 -8.09 -13.44 -0.65
C ASN A 26 -7.70 -13.71 0.82
N ASP A 27 -8.12 -12.88 1.75
CA ASP A 27 -7.85 -13.02 3.20
C ASP A 27 -6.35 -13.16 3.55
N LEU A 28 -5.51 -12.41 2.84
CA LEU A 28 -4.05 -12.47 2.98
C LEU A 28 -3.46 -11.38 3.89
N LEU A 29 -4.26 -10.39 4.32
CA LEU A 29 -3.82 -9.36 5.25
C LEU A 29 -4.11 -9.73 6.70
N ILE A 30 -3.34 -9.18 7.63
CA ILE A 30 -3.54 -9.31 9.09
C ILE A 30 -4.79 -8.58 9.60
N PHE A 31 -5.61 -8.04 8.70
CA PHE A 31 -6.92 -7.41 8.96
C PHE A 31 -7.88 -7.71 7.81
N GLN A 32 -9.18 -7.56 8.06
CA GLN A 32 -10.26 -7.87 7.12
C GLN A 32 -11.08 -6.62 6.80
N ARG A 33 -11.92 -6.70 5.74
CA ARG A 33 -12.76 -5.57 5.30
C ARG A 33 -13.72 -5.08 6.37
N GLU A 34 -14.30 -6.01 7.13
CA GLU A 34 -15.27 -5.74 8.20
C GLU A 34 -14.67 -4.93 9.36
N GLU A 35 -13.35 -4.95 9.47
CA GLU A 35 -12.60 -4.17 10.46
C GLU A 35 -12.20 -2.77 9.94
N MET A 36 -12.48 -2.48 8.67
CA MET A 36 -12.09 -1.22 8.02
C MET A 36 -13.21 -0.18 8.07
N LEU A 37 -12.85 1.10 8.18
CA LEU A 37 -13.79 2.22 8.31
C LEU A 37 -14.85 2.27 7.18
N ASP A 38 -14.45 2.05 5.93
CA ASP A 38 -15.34 2.08 4.77
C ASP A 38 -15.44 0.69 4.10
N GLU A 39 -15.11 -0.39 4.82
CA GLU A 39 -15.03 -1.75 4.28
C GLU A 39 -14.15 -1.86 3.02
N GLY A 40 -13.30 -0.86 2.80
CA GLY A 40 -12.45 -0.75 1.63
C GLY A 40 -11.33 0.27 1.77
N VAL A 41 -10.59 0.43 0.67
CA VAL A 41 -9.47 1.35 0.61
C VAL A 41 -9.96 2.80 0.52
N ILE A 42 -9.42 3.66 1.38
CA ILE A 42 -9.73 5.09 1.43
C ILE A 42 -8.75 5.86 0.55
N ARG A 43 -9.27 6.72 -0.32
CA ARG A 43 -8.46 7.69 -1.08
C ARG A 43 -8.41 9.02 -0.32
N CYS A 44 -7.31 9.23 0.40
CA CYS A 44 -7.08 10.45 1.16
C CYS A 44 -5.57 10.72 1.24
N ARG A 45 -5.13 11.95 0.96
CA ARG A 45 -3.71 12.29 0.96
C ARG A 45 -3.24 12.91 2.27
N ASP A 46 -4.10 13.59 2.99
CA ASP A 46 -3.71 14.37 4.16
C ASP A 46 -4.60 14.12 5.38
N GLY A 47 -4.03 14.33 6.57
CA GLY A 47 -4.68 14.10 7.85
C GLY A 47 -5.90 14.98 8.07
N LYS A 48 -5.92 16.23 7.58
CA LYS A 48 -7.05 17.15 7.77
C LYS A 48 -8.30 16.68 7.03
N THR A 49 -8.12 16.18 5.80
CA THR A 49 -9.21 15.58 5.02
C THR A 49 -9.73 14.32 5.72
N PHE A 50 -8.83 13.48 6.24
CA PHE A 50 -9.19 12.29 7.00
C PHE A 50 -9.99 12.65 8.27
N GLU A 51 -9.52 13.59 9.07
CA GLU A 51 -10.23 14.10 10.24
C GLU A 51 -11.64 14.56 9.92
N THR A 52 -11.77 15.36 8.85
CA THR A 52 -13.06 15.95 8.47
C THR A 52 -14.08 14.90 8.06
N ARG A 53 -13.63 13.85 7.38
CA ARG A 53 -14.52 12.79 6.88
C ARG A 53 -14.88 11.77 7.94
N TYR A 54 -13.92 11.38 8.79
CA TYR A 54 -14.04 10.19 9.63
C TYR A 54 -14.02 10.47 11.13
N LEU A 55 -13.29 11.48 11.62
CA LEU A 55 -13.09 11.64 13.05
C LEU A 55 -14.04 12.63 13.71
N ARG A 56 -14.61 13.59 12.98
CA ARG A 56 -15.49 14.65 13.53
C ARG A 56 -16.85 14.13 14.02
N LYS A 57 -17.24 12.91 13.71
CA LYS A 57 -18.53 12.31 14.08
C LYS A 57 -18.54 11.66 15.47
N GLY A 58 -17.70 12.11 16.39
CA GLY A 58 -17.68 11.59 17.76
C GLY A 58 -17.03 10.22 17.91
N PHE A 59 -16.01 9.96 17.16
CA PHE A 59 -15.28 8.70 17.19
C PHE A 59 -14.50 8.56 18.51
N ASN A 60 -14.81 7.54 19.31
CA ASN A 60 -14.22 7.31 20.64
C ASN A 60 -13.28 6.10 20.70
N GLU A 61 -13.12 5.36 19.61
CA GLU A 61 -12.25 4.19 19.56
C GLU A 61 -10.89 4.55 18.94
N LEU A 62 -9.87 3.73 19.22
CA LEU A 62 -8.57 3.83 18.56
C LEU A 62 -8.68 3.33 17.12
N ILE A 63 -8.01 4.02 16.21
CA ILE A 63 -7.94 3.65 14.79
C ILE A 63 -6.48 3.47 14.40
N SER A 64 -6.15 2.35 13.76
CA SER A 64 -4.89 2.21 13.04
C SER A 64 -5.06 2.67 11.59
N VAL A 65 -4.37 3.74 11.23
CA VAL A 65 -4.32 4.27 9.85
C VAL A 65 -3.11 3.69 9.14
N ILE A 66 -3.34 2.74 8.26
CA ILE A 66 -2.32 2.07 7.46
C ILE A 66 -2.23 2.81 6.13
N ARG A 67 -1.09 3.45 5.86
CA ARG A 67 -0.85 4.24 4.65
C ARG A 67 0.12 3.50 3.74
N ILE A 68 -0.32 3.21 2.52
CA ILE A 68 0.53 2.59 1.48
C ILE A 68 1.18 3.72 0.68
N LEU A 69 2.51 3.82 0.71
CA LEU A 69 3.25 4.97 0.22
C LEU A 69 4.40 4.56 -0.72
N ASP A 70 4.47 5.16 -1.89
CA ASP A 70 5.62 5.08 -2.79
C ASP A 70 6.74 6.07 -2.41
N SER A 71 6.45 6.99 -1.50
CA SER A 71 7.36 8.05 -1.04
C SER A 71 7.53 8.06 0.48
N ARG A 72 8.76 8.32 0.93
CA ARG A 72 9.10 8.53 2.37
C ARG A 72 8.88 9.96 2.84
N ARG A 73 8.47 10.86 1.95
CA ARG A 73 8.35 12.31 2.24
C ARG A 73 6.93 12.75 2.56
N GLU A 74 5.98 11.84 2.47
CA GLU A 74 4.58 12.10 2.74
C GLU A 74 4.36 12.43 4.22
N ASN A 75 3.65 13.53 4.48
CA ASN A 75 3.29 13.98 5.83
C ASN A 75 1.78 13.83 6.05
N PHE A 76 1.43 13.04 7.06
CA PHE A 76 0.05 12.84 7.49
C PHE A 76 -0.13 13.42 8.89
N LYS A 77 -0.41 14.72 8.95
CA LYS A 77 -0.48 15.46 10.21
C LYS A 77 -1.91 15.56 10.70
N LEU A 78 -2.16 15.04 11.88
CA LEU A 78 -3.43 15.16 12.58
C LEU A 78 -3.40 16.38 13.53
N SER A 79 -4.57 16.91 13.85
CA SER A 79 -4.68 17.92 14.92
C SER A 79 -4.49 17.26 16.28
N LYS A 80 -4.02 18.03 17.27
CA LYS A 80 -3.76 17.55 18.63
C LYS A 80 -4.94 16.81 19.27
N ALA A 81 -6.17 17.14 18.89
CA ALA A 81 -7.38 16.49 19.39
C ALA A 81 -7.49 15.02 18.99
N TYR A 82 -6.82 14.60 17.92
CA TYR A 82 -6.91 13.25 17.37
C TYR A 82 -5.60 12.47 17.43
N GLU A 83 -4.45 13.10 17.71
CA GLU A 83 -3.14 12.43 17.79
C GLU A 83 -3.12 11.23 18.75
N SER A 84 -3.87 11.29 19.85
CA SER A 84 -3.96 10.18 20.81
C SER A 84 -4.96 9.09 20.43
N LYS A 85 -5.76 9.29 19.38
CA LYS A 85 -6.82 8.36 18.94
C LYS A 85 -6.46 7.64 17.65
N VAL A 86 -5.39 8.03 17.00
CA VAL A 86 -4.99 7.49 15.70
C VAL A 86 -3.53 7.06 15.73
N ASP A 87 -3.30 5.79 15.48
CA ASP A 87 -1.96 5.26 15.24
C ASP A 87 -1.70 5.22 13.73
N VAL A 88 -0.65 5.93 13.27
CA VAL A 88 -0.33 6.06 11.84
C VAL A 88 0.83 5.14 11.48
N ILE A 89 0.54 4.17 10.64
CA ILE A 89 1.49 3.14 10.18
C ILE A 89 1.79 3.38 8.70
N ASN A 90 3.05 3.68 8.39
CA ASN A 90 3.49 3.89 7.02
C ASN A 90 4.08 2.60 6.45
N VAL A 91 3.43 2.05 5.45
CA VAL A 91 3.87 0.88 4.66
C VAL A 91 4.51 1.40 3.38
N ILE A 92 5.81 1.21 3.24
CA ILE A 92 6.60 1.78 2.16
C ILE A 92 6.71 0.81 1.00
N THR A 93 6.38 1.29 -0.21
CA THR A 93 6.46 0.55 -1.49
C THR A 93 7.43 1.22 -2.47
N ALA A 94 8.35 2.06 -1.95
CA ALA A 94 9.31 2.82 -2.77
C ALA A 94 10.25 1.89 -3.60
N PRO A 95 10.65 2.29 -4.81
CA PRO A 95 10.40 3.60 -5.43
C PRO A 95 9.00 3.76 -6.04
N GLU A 96 8.30 2.71 -6.40
CA GLU A 96 6.92 2.64 -6.90
C GLU A 96 6.41 1.20 -6.74
N ILE A 97 5.10 1.01 -6.58
CA ILE A 97 4.50 -0.32 -6.37
C ILE A 97 4.65 -1.25 -7.60
N GLU A 98 4.86 -0.68 -8.78
CA GLU A 98 5.15 -1.40 -10.02
C GLU A 98 6.41 -2.27 -9.96
N MET A 99 7.23 -2.10 -8.92
CA MET A 99 8.32 -3.04 -8.62
C MET A 99 7.83 -4.47 -8.47
N LEU A 100 6.62 -4.69 -7.98
CA LEU A 100 6.05 -6.03 -7.84
C LEU A 100 5.89 -6.72 -9.19
N ILE A 101 5.50 -5.98 -10.23
CA ILE A 101 5.43 -6.50 -11.61
C ILE A 101 6.83 -6.87 -12.11
N ILE A 102 7.82 -5.98 -11.90
CA ILE A 102 9.20 -6.22 -12.31
C ILE A 102 9.79 -7.48 -11.66
N PHE A 103 9.47 -7.71 -10.37
CA PHE A 103 9.90 -8.92 -9.66
C PHE A 103 9.18 -10.17 -10.16
N ASN A 104 7.88 -10.08 -10.45
CA ASN A 104 7.13 -11.20 -10.98
C ASN A 104 7.63 -11.61 -12.37
N GLU A 105 7.98 -10.64 -13.24
CA GLU A 105 8.54 -10.86 -14.55
C GLU A 105 10.02 -11.28 -14.53
N ASP A 106 10.63 -11.41 -13.36
CA ASP A 106 12.06 -11.73 -13.16
C ASP A 106 13.02 -10.77 -13.89
N LYS A 107 12.62 -9.49 -13.99
CA LYS A 107 13.33 -8.43 -14.73
C LYS A 107 14.09 -7.44 -13.85
N TYR A 108 14.27 -7.73 -12.58
CA TYR A 108 14.94 -6.80 -11.65
C TYR A 108 16.34 -6.39 -12.09
N ASN A 109 17.16 -7.35 -12.58
CA ASN A 109 18.53 -7.05 -13.02
C ASN A 109 18.57 -6.14 -14.26
N GLU A 110 17.63 -6.32 -15.20
CA GLU A 110 17.49 -5.46 -16.37
C GLU A 110 16.99 -4.07 -15.95
N PHE A 111 15.99 -4.02 -15.08
CA PHE A 111 15.50 -2.78 -14.50
C PHE A 111 16.62 -1.98 -13.83
N LYS A 112 17.41 -2.60 -12.97
CA LYS A 112 18.51 -1.94 -12.25
C LYS A 112 19.54 -1.31 -13.20
N LYS A 113 19.82 -1.97 -14.33
CA LYS A 113 20.75 -1.45 -15.36
C LYS A 113 20.14 -0.32 -16.19
N SER A 114 18.83 -0.25 -16.29
CA SER A 114 18.13 0.72 -17.15
C SER A 114 18.16 2.16 -16.62
N GLY A 115 18.32 2.36 -15.31
CA GLY A 115 18.22 3.67 -14.67
C GLY A 115 16.83 4.34 -14.73
N LYS A 116 15.80 3.61 -15.21
CA LYS A 116 14.44 4.11 -15.38
C LYS A 116 13.65 4.03 -14.07
N LYS A 117 12.53 4.77 -13.99
CA LYS A 117 11.52 4.54 -12.95
C LYS A 117 10.79 3.23 -13.24
N PRO A 118 10.27 2.52 -12.20
CA PRO A 118 9.58 1.24 -12.39
C PRO A 118 8.43 1.30 -13.40
N SER A 119 7.54 2.28 -13.28
CA SER A 119 6.41 2.45 -14.22
C SER A 119 6.85 2.72 -15.66
N ILE A 120 7.94 3.46 -15.86
CA ILE A 120 8.52 3.71 -17.20
C ILE A 120 9.13 2.42 -17.75
N PHE A 121 9.85 1.66 -16.92
CA PHE A 121 10.43 0.37 -17.32
C PHE A 121 9.33 -0.62 -17.73
N CYS A 122 8.27 -0.76 -16.94
CA CYS A 122 7.14 -1.61 -17.28
C CYS A 122 6.53 -1.23 -18.64
N LYS A 123 6.30 0.08 -18.88
CA LYS A 123 5.73 0.58 -20.12
C LYS A 123 6.63 0.33 -21.32
N GLU A 124 7.91 0.65 -21.23
CA GLU A 124 8.83 0.66 -22.37
C GLU A 124 9.48 -0.69 -22.62
N ASN A 125 9.88 -1.41 -21.58
CA ASN A 125 10.62 -2.67 -21.66
C ASN A 125 9.70 -3.88 -21.60
N LEU A 126 8.68 -3.86 -20.72
CA LEU A 126 7.72 -4.97 -20.61
C LEU A 126 6.49 -4.79 -21.53
N LYS A 127 6.35 -3.63 -22.20
CA LYS A 127 5.20 -3.30 -23.07
C LYS A 127 3.85 -3.27 -22.34
N MET A 128 3.86 -2.97 -21.06
CA MET A 128 2.69 -2.89 -20.20
C MET A 128 2.33 -1.40 -19.98
N SER A 129 1.40 -0.85 -20.76
CA SER A 129 1.07 0.57 -20.73
C SER A 129 0.20 1.00 -19.55
N SER A 130 -0.61 0.09 -19.00
CA SER A 130 -1.66 0.39 -18.01
C SER A 130 -1.29 0.01 -16.58
N VAL A 131 0.00 -0.16 -16.27
CA VAL A 131 0.50 -0.66 -14.96
C VAL A 131 0.05 0.16 -13.75
N LYS A 132 -0.40 1.39 -13.95
CA LYS A 132 -0.95 2.26 -12.87
C LYS A 132 -2.48 2.19 -12.76
N SER A 133 -3.17 1.49 -13.64
CA SER A 133 -4.62 1.37 -13.56
C SER A 133 -5.03 0.26 -12.58
N TYR A 134 -6.15 0.48 -11.89
CA TYR A 134 -6.73 -0.48 -10.97
C TYR A 134 -7.04 -1.81 -11.65
N ASP A 135 -7.76 -1.76 -12.78
CA ASP A 135 -8.24 -2.95 -13.48
C ASP A 135 -7.08 -3.80 -13.99
N PHE A 136 -6.07 -3.15 -14.60
CA PHE A 136 -4.87 -3.87 -15.06
C PHE A 136 -4.16 -4.60 -13.93
N VAL A 137 -3.94 -3.92 -12.80
CA VAL A 137 -3.20 -4.50 -11.67
C VAL A 137 -3.99 -5.63 -11.02
N LYS A 138 -5.31 -5.48 -10.91
CA LYS A 138 -6.19 -6.52 -10.37
C LYS A 138 -6.23 -7.76 -11.25
N GLU A 139 -6.31 -7.59 -12.58
CA GLU A 139 -6.24 -8.67 -13.57
C GLU A 139 -4.86 -9.34 -13.56
N TYR A 140 -3.78 -8.53 -13.57
CA TYR A 140 -2.41 -9.04 -13.58
C TYR A 140 -2.09 -9.93 -12.37
N PHE A 141 -2.61 -9.57 -11.20
CA PHE A 141 -2.46 -10.32 -9.95
C PHE A 141 -3.74 -11.11 -9.58
N GLU A 142 -4.54 -11.55 -10.55
CA GLU A 142 -5.70 -12.41 -10.32
C GLU A 142 -5.35 -13.67 -9.52
N ASN A 143 -4.17 -14.25 -9.79
CA ASN A 143 -3.59 -15.25 -8.89
C ASN A 143 -2.83 -14.57 -7.75
N PRO A 144 -3.37 -14.59 -6.51
CA PRO A 144 -2.75 -13.88 -5.39
C PRO A 144 -1.40 -14.48 -4.95
N GLU A 145 -1.10 -15.74 -5.31
CA GLU A 145 0.18 -16.36 -4.96
C GLU A 145 1.36 -15.67 -5.65
N ILE A 146 1.18 -15.24 -6.91
CA ILE A 146 2.24 -14.51 -7.62
C ILE A 146 2.49 -13.12 -6.99
N LEU A 147 1.43 -12.48 -6.49
CA LEU A 147 1.56 -11.23 -5.77
C LEU A 147 2.34 -11.42 -4.46
N VAL A 148 1.99 -12.43 -3.66
CA VAL A 148 2.71 -12.74 -2.41
C VAL A 148 4.18 -13.04 -2.68
N GLN A 149 4.49 -13.79 -3.73
CA GLN A 149 5.89 -14.07 -4.12
C GLN A 149 6.63 -12.79 -4.53
N ALA A 150 5.98 -11.92 -5.29
CA ALA A 150 6.56 -10.63 -5.69
C ALA A 150 6.83 -9.72 -4.47
N ILE A 151 5.92 -9.70 -3.48
CA ILE A 151 6.11 -8.96 -2.21
C ILE A 151 7.30 -9.50 -1.43
N LYS A 152 7.45 -10.82 -1.32
CA LYS A 152 8.60 -11.45 -0.66
C LYS A 152 9.92 -11.07 -1.35
N LYS A 153 9.99 -11.21 -2.67
CA LYS A 153 11.17 -10.82 -3.46
C LYS A 153 11.49 -9.33 -3.31
N TYR A 154 10.47 -8.47 -3.33
CA TYR A 154 10.65 -7.04 -3.10
C TYR A 154 11.27 -6.78 -1.73
N ASN A 155 10.76 -7.44 -0.67
CA ASN A 155 11.24 -7.24 0.70
C ASN A 155 12.73 -7.66 0.87
N GLU A 156 13.16 -8.75 0.23
CA GLU A 156 14.55 -9.23 0.27
C GLU A 156 15.56 -8.21 -0.29
N ILE A 157 15.14 -7.43 -1.30
CA ILE A 157 16.02 -6.51 -2.03
C ILE A 157 15.87 -5.07 -1.55
N SER A 158 14.74 -4.73 -0.94
CA SER A 158 14.43 -3.38 -0.50
C SER A 158 15.29 -2.95 0.69
N LYS A 159 15.79 -1.73 0.62
CA LYS A 159 16.48 -1.09 1.76
C LYS A 159 15.44 -0.50 2.71
N ILE A 160 14.93 -1.33 3.61
CA ILE A 160 13.98 -0.93 4.65
C ILE A 160 14.75 -0.23 5.77
N ARG A 161 14.28 0.93 6.22
CA ARG A 161 14.87 1.67 7.33
C ARG A 161 14.25 1.18 8.65
N LYS A 162 14.99 1.33 9.74
CA LYS A 162 14.47 0.99 11.07
C LYS A 162 13.19 1.80 11.35
N GLY A 163 12.10 1.11 11.69
CA GLY A 163 10.80 1.71 11.97
C GLY A 163 9.90 1.93 10.75
N GLU A 164 10.34 1.54 9.54
CA GLU A 164 9.47 1.44 8.37
C GLU A 164 8.86 0.04 8.27
N TYR A 165 7.64 -0.02 7.76
CA TYR A 165 6.95 -1.26 7.40
C TYR A 165 6.87 -1.41 5.88
N THR A 166 6.71 -2.64 5.42
CA THR A 166 6.51 -3.01 4.01
C THR A 166 5.20 -3.78 3.86
N LEU A 167 4.82 -4.10 2.63
CA LEU A 167 3.66 -4.97 2.39
C LEU A 167 3.80 -6.33 3.08
N LEU A 168 5.03 -6.85 3.23
CA LEU A 168 5.27 -8.12 3.92
C LEU A 168 4.84 -8.08 5.40
N ASP A 169 5.00 -6.93 6.07
CA ASP A 169 4.67 -6.77 7.50
C ASP A 169 3.16 -6.77 7.77
N ILE A 170 2.34 -6.58 6.74
CA ILE A 170 0.87 -6.63 6.83
C ILE A 170 0.27 -7.91 6.22
N LEU A 171 1.08 -8.82 5.68
CA LEU A 171 0.63 -10.17 5.29
C LEU A 171 0.47 -11.08 6.52
N LYS A 172 -0.44 -12.08 6.39
CA LYS A 172 -0.59 -13.19 7.35
C LYS A 172 0.57 -14.15 7.31
#